data_925860abe3710fabc56dda9c09618312
#
_entry.id   925860abe3710fabc56dda9c09618312
#
_cell.length_a   1.000
_cell.length_b   1.000
_cell.length_c   1.000
_cell.angle_alpha   90.00
_cell.angle_beta   90.00
_cell.angle_gamma   90.00
#
_symmetry.space_group_name_H-M   'P 1'
#
loop_
_entity.id
_entity.type
_entity.pdbx_description
1 polymer ?
#
loop_
_entity_poly.entity_id
_entity_poly.type
_entity_poly.pdbx_seq_one_letter_code
_entity_poly.pdbx_strand_id
1 'polypeptide(L)'
;MKISFLSERPARLALLSLLALGAYTEARACPCGCVKVCVDNLADRPAVSAASPFVLDVRFDAVDQSERNDAAHAHWYGSHFLTTATVETQLGGQTWFLSVPRIERHLHTDKTAVGATNYSQSVVGLGDITIGTRFAWSGFIVNAGVKLPTGKDDIVFADPDGGLSRRYLQPGTGSTDVLAGIRKDFGSADSVWSEFVQLQAEGSVASDVNFRPGTTLALSVGVRYKLTDSLAASLQGSLLRQFRDKNTMRLDPTTQRQVAAPAKSVYDEDLESGGLTTSLAAGLSYKISAATSAYLFYSQPIVTRSYVEKSLTSLVNPVHATAIWSLGLTRTF
;
A
#
# COMPACT_ATOMS: atom_id res chain seq x y z
N MET A 1 3.95 22.36 -42.00
CA MET A 1 3.96 21.84 -40.62
C MET A 1 2.61 21.13 -40.38
N LYS A 2 2.54 19.80 -40.63
CA LYS A 2 1.31 19.03 -40.47
C LYS A 2 1.42 18.25 -39.15
N ILE A 3 0.67 18.68 -38.16
CA ILE A 3 0.59 18.03 -36.87
C ILE A 3 -0.43 16.88 -37.00
N SER A 4 0.06 15.63 -36.99
CA SER A 4 -0.82 14.44 -37.03
C SER A 4 -1.28 14.11 -35.59
N PHE A 5 -2.32 14.79 -35.14
CA PHE A 5 -2.91 14.65 -33.79
C PHE A 5 -3.94 13.51 -33.65
N LEU A 6 -4.11 12.64 -34.65
CA LEU A 6 -5.33 11.82 -34.80
C LEU A 6 -5.17 10.32 -34.51
N SER A 7 -3.95 9.78 -34.21
CA SER A 7 -3.79 8.32 -34.04
C SER A 7 -3.82 7.79 -32.60
N GLU A 8 -3.80 8.67 -31.60
CA GLU A 8 -3.71 8.23 -30.19
C GLU A 8 -5.04 8.28 -29.39
N ARG A 9 -6.12 8.74 -30.02
CA ARG A 9 -7.44 8.90 -29.36
C ARG A 9 -8.11 7.60 -28.86
N PRO A 10 -8.00 6.44 -29.56
CA PRO A 10 -8.71 5.23 -29.10
C PRO A 10 -8.15 4.63 -27.80
N ALA A 11 -6.83 4.74 -27.56
CA ALA A 11 -6.23 4.24 -26.33
C ALA A 11 -6.62 5.09 -25.09
N ARG A 12 -6.77 6.41 -25.27
CA ARG A 12 -7.20 7.32 -24.18
C ARG A 12 -8.66 7.14 -23.80
N LEU A 13 -9.53 6.88 -24.78
CA LEU A 13 -10.95 6.57 -24.54
C LEU A 13 -11.14 5.19 -23.89
N ALA A 14 -10.33 4.19 -24.25
CA ALA A 14 -10.36 2.87 -23.63
C ALA A 14 -9.89 2.92 -22.17
N LEU A 15 -8.91 3.77 -21.84
CA LEU A 15 -8.42 3.96 -20.47
C LEU A 15 -9.47 4.61 -19.56
N LEU A 16 -10.18 5.63 -20.09
CA LEU A 16 -11.28 6.31 -19.38
C LEU A 16 -12.51 5.39 -19.20
N SER A 17 -12.80 4.53 -20.17
CA SER A 17 -13.91 3.58 -20.06
C SER A 17 -13.63 2.43 -19.11
N LEU A 18 -12.37 1.99 -18.95
CA LEU A 18 -11.97 1.01 -17.92
C LEU A 18 -12.14 1.58 -16.49
N LEU A 19 -11.88 2.87 -16.30
CA LEU A 19 -12.10 3.56 -15.02
C LEU A 19 -13.59 3.74 -14.70
N ALA A 20 -14.44 3.90 -15.71
CA ALA A 20 -15.88 4.09 -15.55
C ALA A 20 -16.65 2.79 -15.27
N LEU A 21 -16.17 1.64 -15.75
CA LEU A 21 -16.81 0.33 -15.55
C LEU A 21 -16.66 -0.24 -14.13
N GLY A 22 -15.77 0.35 -13.30
CA GLY A 22 -15.60 -0.02 -11.89
C GLY A 22 -16.65 0.55 -10.91
N ALA A 23 -17.57 1.40 -11.36
CA ALA A 23 -18.32 2.30 -10.50
C ALA A 23 -19.63 1.75 -9.87
N TYR A 24 -19.99 0.50 -10.11
CA TYR A 24 -21.24 -0.04 -9.57
C TYR A 24 -21.04 -1.35 -8.81
N THR A 25 -20.82 -1.25 -7.49
CA THR A 25 -21.30 -2.23 -6.47
C THR A 25 -20.74 -1.83 -5.09
N GLU A 26 -21.54 -2.01 -4.03
CA GLU A 26 -21.15 -1.78 -2.62
C GLU A 26 -19.87 -2.50 -2.27
N ALA A 27 -18.96 -1.77 -1.68
CA ALA A 27 -17.56 -2.16 -1.54
C ALA A 27 -17.13 -2.23 -0.08
N ARG A 28 -16.43 -3.31 0.30
CA ARG A 28 -15.81 -3.49 1.62
C ARG A 28 -14.39 -4.03 1.44
N ALA A 29 -13.40 -3.48 2.15
CA ALA A 29 -11.98 -3.68 1.94
C ALA A 29 -11.29 -4.66 2.88
N CYS A 30 -10.01 -4.89 2.61
CA CYS A 30 -9.13 -5.78 3.33
C CYS A 30 -8.69 -5.23 4.70
N PRO A 31 -8.67 -6.06 5.77
CA PRO A 31 -8.30 -5.67 7.13
C PRO A 31 -6.81 -5.39 7.35
N CYS A 32 -5.94 -5.78 6.44
CA CYS A 32 -4.49 -5.70 6.67
C CYS A 32 -3.90 -4.29 6.56
N GLY A 33 -4.69 -3.25 6.31
CA GLY A 33 -4.18 -1.87 6.23
C GLY A 33 -3.06 -1.66 5.21
N CYS A 34 -2.86 -2.62 4.32
CA CYS A 34 -1.84 -2.57 3.28
C CYS A 34 -2.29 -1.63 2.16
N VAL A 35 -2.31 -0.35 2.48
CA VAL A 35 -2.50 0.65 1.44
C VAL A 35 -1.16 0.88 0.78
N LYS A 36 -0.86 0.09 -0.22
CA LYS A 36 0.20 0.43 -1.17
C LYS A 36 -0.33 1.48 -2.13
N VAL A 37 -0.26 2.73 -1.71
CA VAL A 37 -0.33 3.80 -2.70
C VAL A 37 0.97 3.73 -3.49
N CYS A 38 0.87 3.50 -4.79
CA CYS A 38 2.03 3.56 -5.68
C CYS A 38 2.45 5.03 -5.90
N VAL A 39 2.68 5.75 -4.80
CA VAL A 39 3.12 7.15 -4.80
C VAL A 39 4.49 7.30 -5.47
N ASP A 40 5.30 6.24 -5.41
CA ASP A 40 6.64 6.19 -6.01
C ASP A 40 6.66 6.56 -7.49
N ASN A 41 5.54 6.46 -8.16
CA ASN A 41 5.43 6.68 -9.60
C ASN A 41 5.01 8.10 -9.97
N LEU A 42 4.52 8.87 -9.03
CA LEU A 42 3.95 10.19 -9.26
C LEU A 42 4.93 11.33 -8.96
N ALA A 43 5.92 11.07 -8.09
CA ALA A 43 6.89 12.07 -7.70
C ALA A 43 7.93 12.30 -8.82
N ASP A 44 8.27 13.56 -9.04
CA ASP A 44 9.39 13.97 -9.88
C ASP A 44 10.68 13.73 -9.07
N ARG A 45 11.11 12.47 -9.02
CA ARG A 45 12.29 12.09 -8.26
C ARG A 45 13.55 12.40 -9.07
N PRO A 46 14.52 13.06 -8.49
CA PRO A 46 15.83 13.15 -9.11
C PRO A 46 16.38 11.73 -9.31
N ALA A 47 16.88 11.46 -10.52
CA ALA A 47 17.44 10.16 -10.84
C ALA A 47 18.82 9.99 -10.20
N VAL A 48 19.13 8.78 -9.75
CA VAL A 48 20.48 8.37 -9.41
C VAL A 48 21.37 8.50 -10.65
N SER A 49 22.51 9.14 -10.52
CA SER A 49 23.48 9.33 -11.61
C SER A 49 24.92 9.13 -11.11
N ALA A 50 25.87 9.03 -12.01
CA ALA A 50 27.29 8.96 -11.63
C ALA A 50 27.78 10.19 -10.84
N ALA A 51 27.18 11.36 -11.09
CA ALA A 51 27.49 12.60 -10.37
C ALA A 51 26.73 12.73 -9.03
N SER A 52 25.68 11.94 -8.82
CA SER A 52 24.87 11.90 -7.60
C SER A 52 24.53 10.44 -7.32
N PRO A 53 25.47 9.68 -6.71
CA PRO A 53 25.35 8.24 -6.60
C PRO A 53 24.32 7.78 -5.57
N PHE A 54 23.82 8.68 -4.73
CA PHE A 54 22.84 8.35 -3.70
C PHE A 54 21.61 9.25 -3.79
N VAL A 55 20.45 8.64 -3.60
CA VAL A 55 19.16 9.33 -3.40
C VAL A 55 18.59 8.90 -2.08
N LEU A 56 18.20 9.85 -1.25
CA LEU A 56 17.40 9.63 -0.05
C LEU A 56 16.00 10.16 -0.31
N ASP A 57 15.00 9.31 -0.11
CA ASP A 57 13.58 9.67 -0.08
C ASP A 57 13.03 9.42 1.31
N VAL A 58 12.39 10.41 1.91
CA VAL A 58 11.68 10.28 3.17
C VAL A 58 10.22 10.60 2.91
N ARG A 59 9.35 9.63 3.12
CA ARG A 59 7.91 9.73 2.90
C ARG A 59 7.16 9.52 4.20
N PHE A 60 6.16 10.33 4.40
CA PHE A 60 5.17 10.22 5.46
C PHE A 60 3.80 9.96 4.84
N ASP A 61 3.17 8.86 5.22
CA ASP A 61 1.81 8.51 4.82
C ASP A 61 0.89 8.55 6.05
N ALA A 62 -0.20 9.31 5.96
CA ALA A 62 -1.29 9.30 6.92
C ALA A 62 -2.49 8.59 6.29
N VAL A 63 -2.93 7.51 6.90
CA VAL A 63 -4.04 6.68 6.43
C VAL A 63 -5.16 6.72 7.45
N ASP A 64 -6.29 7.27 7.07
CA ASP A 64 -7.51 7.20 7.86
C ASP A 64 -8.27 5.93 7.52
N GLN A 65 -8.81 5.28 8.54
CA GLN A 65 -9.58 4.05 8.41
C GLN A 65 -10.86 4.14 9.22
N SER A 66 -11.94 3.61 8.66
CA SER A 66 -13.23 3.58 9.33
C SER A 66 -14.06 2.40 8.84
N GLU A 67 -14.78 1.78 9.75
CA GLU A 67 -15.79 0.77 9.44
C GLU A 67 -16.92 0.83 10.47
N ARG A 68 -18.15 0.79 9.99
CA ARG A 68 -19.34 0.74 10.83
C ARG A 68 -20.08 -0.57 10.62
N ASN A 69 -20.39 -1.27 11.70
CA ASN A 69 -21.23 -2.44 11.71
C ASN A 69 -22.48 -2.19 12.55
N ASP A 70 -23.57 -1.90 11.86
CA ASP A 70 -24.84 -1.61 12.53
C ASP A 70 -25.42 -2.87 13.21
N ALA A 71 -25.17 -4.07 12.70
CA ALA A 71 -25.61 -5.32 13.29
C ALA A 71 -24.89 -5.65 14.61
N ALA A 72 -23.60 -5.29 14.69
CA ALA A 72 -22.81 -5.44 15.91
C ALA A 72 -22.88 -4.23 16.83
N HIS A 73 -23.62 -3.16 16.44
CA HIS A 73 -23.65 -1.88 17.16
C HIS A 73 -22.26 -1.36 17.50
N ALA A 74 -21.32 -1.48 16.54
CA ALA A 74 -19.93 -1.13 16.73
C ALA A 74 -19.42 -0.26 15.57
N HIS A 75 -18.57 0.69 15.89
CA HIS A 75 -17.84 1.50 14.96
C HIS A 75 -16.33 1.36 15.26
N TRP A 76 -15.57 0.94 14.27
CA TRP A 76 -14.11 0.88 14.32
C TRP A 76 -13.57 2.02 13.48
N TYR A 77 -12.66 2.78 14.05
CA TYR A 77 -11.94 3.82 13.32
C TYR A 77 -10.50 3.87 13.82
N GLY A 78 -9.62 4.31 12.96
CA GLY A 78 -8.21 4.39 13.28
C GLY A 78 -7.43 5.23 12.32
N SER A 79 -6.22 5.54 12.71
CA SER A 79 -5.24 6.21 11.88
C SER A 79 -3.95 5.40 11.86
N HIS A 80 -3.34 5.33 10.68
CA HIS A 80 -2.04 4.71 10.51
C HIS A 80 -1.09 5.75 9.94
N PHE A 81 0.06 5.90 10.58
CA PHE A 81 1.13 6.76 10.14
C PHE A 81 2.33 5.90 9.77
N LEU A 82 2.78 6.04 8.53
CA LEU A 82 3.96 5.34 8.03
C LEU A 82 5.00 6.37 7.65
N THR A 83 6.18 6.27 8.22
CA THR A 83 7.34 7.05 7.80
C THR A 83 8.31 6.09 7.14
N THR A 84 8.53 6.22 5.84
CA THR A 84 9.43 5.35 5.08
C THR A 84 10.65 6.14 4.65
N ALA A 85 11.84 5.68 5.04
CA ALA A 85 13.11 6.17 4.50
C ALA A 85 13.61 5.17 3.45
N THR A 86 13.86 5.65 2.24
CA THR A 86 14.40 4.84 1.14
C THR A 86 15.71 5.45 0.67
N VAL A 87 16.77 4.64 0.67
CA VAL A 87 18.05 4.99 0.06
C VAL A 87 18.19 4.25 -1.25
N GLU A 88 18.54 4.97 -2.31
CA GLU A 88 18.80 4.40 -3.62
C GLU A 88 20.25 4.68 -4.04
N THR A 89 20.89 3.73 -4.72
CA THR A 89 22.23 3.86 -5.28
C THR A 89 22.33 3.12 -6.60
N GLN A 90 23.30 3.52 -7.44
CA GLN A 90 23.53 2.86 -8.72
C GLN A 90 24.74 1.94 -8.62
N LEU A 91 24.55 0.65 -8.90
CA LEU A 91 25.59 -0.38 -8.96
C LEU A 91 25.39 -1.23 -10.21
N GLY A 92 26.42 -1.34 -11.04
CA GLY A 92 26.40 -2.21 -12.23
C GLY A 92 25.32 -1.85 -13.27
N GLY A 93 24.96 -0.57 -13.40
CA GLY A 93 23.90 -0.12 -14.31
C GLY A 93 22.48 -0.34 -13.81
N GLN A 94 22.32 -0.83 -12.58
CA GLN A 94 21.04 -1.03 -11.91
C GLN A 94 20.92 -0.08 -10.73
N THR A 95 19.69 0.37 -10.42
CA THR A 95 19.40 1.13 -9.22
C THR A 95 19.01 0.17 -8.10
N TRP A 96 19.81 0.10 -7.05
CA TRP A 96 19.49 -0.65 -5.84
C TRP A 96 18.82 0.25 -4.82
N PHE A 97 17.89 -0.29 -4.06
CA PHE A 97 17.20 0.45 -3.01
C PHE A 97 17.07 -0.36 -1.73
N LEU A 98 17.08 0.36 -0.61
CA LEU A 98 16.78 -0.11 0.73
C LEU A 98 15.69 0.78 1.31
N SER A 99 14.57 0.20 1.71
CA SER A 99 13.46 0.92 2.35
C SER A 99 13.23 0.43 3.77
N VAL A 100 13.17 1.36 4.71
CA VAL A 100 12.96 1.11 6.13
C VAL A 100 11.71 1.87 6.59
N PRO A 101 10.60 1.19 6.86
CA PRO A 101 9.39 1.82 7.36
C PRO A 101 9.36 1.86 8.89
N ARG A 102 8.93 2.99 9.45
CA ARG A 102 8.43 3.12 10.82
C ARG A 102 6.91 3.21 10.75
N ILE A 103 6.26 2.40 11.52
CA ILE A 103 4.80 2.25 11.51
C ILE A 103 4.26 2.65 12.87
N GLU A 104 3.21 3.47 12.84
CA GLU A 104 2.43 3.85 14.01
C GLU A 104 0.96 3.64 13.66
N ARG A 105 0.26 2.85 14.46
CA ARG A 105 -1.14 2.47 14.24
C ARG A 105 -1.96 2.74 15.47
N HIS A 106 -3.08 3.40 15.27
CA HIS A 106 -4.08 3.64 16.30
C HIS A 106 -5.38 3.01 15.83
N LEU A 107 -5.99 2.22 16.71
CA LEU A 107 -7.32 1.67 16.49
C LEU A 107 -8.19 2.02 17.69
N HIS A 108 -9.38 2.49 17.40
CA HIS A 108 -10.40 2.80 18.39
C HIS A 108 -11.70 2.08 18.03
N THR A 109 -12.41 1.60 19.04
CA THR A 109 -13.70 0.94 18.87
C THR A 109 -14.72 1.58 19.77
N ASP A 110 -15.78 2.11 19.16
CA ASP A 110 -16.98 2.56 19.86
C ASP A 110 -18.07 1.50 19.72
N LYS A 111 -18.49 0.95 20.85
CA LYS A 111 -19.58 0.00 20.93
C LYS A 111 -20.76 0.67 21.61
N THR A 112 -21.92 0.62 20.98
CA THR A 112 -23.16 1.21 21.52
C THR A 112 -24.07 0.19 22.20
N ALA A 113 -23.69 -1.10 22.18
CA ALA A 113 -24.40 -2.15 22.88
C ALA A 113 -24.28 -1.97 24.41
N VAL A 114 -25.37 -2.22 25.13
CA VAL A 114 -25.39 -2.11 26.60
C VAL A 114 -24.39 -3.09 27.21
N GLY A 115 -23.50 -2.58 28.06
CA GLY A 115 -22.44 -3.38 28.72
C GLY A 115 -21.18 -3.63 27.86
N ALA A 116 -21.13 -3.11 26.65
CA ALA A 116 -19.92 -3.22 25.82
C ALA A 116 -18.84 -2.20 26.25
N THR A 117 -17.60 -2.60 26.19
CA THR A 117 -16.45 -1.76 26.54
C THR A 117 -15.84 -1.16 25.27
N ASN A 118 -15.68 0.17 25.26
CA ASN A 118 -14.88 0.84 24.25
C ASN A 118 -13.41 0.64 24.56
N TYR A 119 -12.60 0.43 23.51
CA TYR A 119 -11.16 0.30 23.71
C TYR A 119 -10.37 1.08 22.65
N SER A 120 -9.16 1.43 23.02
CA SER A 120 -8.20 2.08 22.14
C SER A 120 -6.87 1.33 22.21
N GLN A 121 -6.29 1.08 21.04
CA GLN A 121 -5.01 0.40 20.93
C GLN A 121 -4.06 1.25 20.08
N SER A 122 -2.80 1.28 20.48
CA SER A 122 -1.75 2.00 19.75
C SER A 122 -0.51 1.12 19.67
N VAL A 123 0.10 1.07 18.49
CA VAL A 123 1.33 0.34 18.23
C VAL A 123 2.30 1.21 17.47
N VAL A 124 3.54 1.21 17.91
CA VAL A 124 4.66 1.89 17.25
C VAL A 124 5.82 0.92 17.11
N GLY A 125 6.41 0.84 15.92
CA GLY A 125 7.57 -0.01 15.66
C GLY A 125 8.19 0.19 14.30
N LEU A 126 9.35 -0.40 14.09
CA LEU A 126 9.88 -0.58 12.75
C LEU A 126 9.08 -1.69 12.06
N GLY A 127 8.79 -1.49 10.79
CA GLY A 127 8.19 -2.50 9.94
C GLY A 127 9.24 -3.34 9.21
N ASP A 128 8.78 -4.10 8.25
CA ASP A 128 9.62 -5.00 7.46
C ASP A 128 10.47 -4.23 6.46
N ILE A 129 11.78 -4.47 6.47
CA ILE A 129 12.74 -3.84 5.57
C ILE A 129 12.59 -4.45 4.17
N THR A 130 12.63 -3.60 3.15
CA THR A 130 12.61 -4.03 1.75
C THR A 130 13.95 -3.68 1.09
N ILE A 131 14.54 -4.67 0.41
CA ILE A 131 15.74 -4.52 -0.41
C ILE A 131 15.37 -4.92 -1.83
N GLY A 132 15.80 -4.15 -2.82
CA GLY A 132 15.48 -4.48 -4.20
C GLY A 132 16.34 -3.75 -5.20
N THR A 133 16.06 -4.04 -6.47
CA THR A 133 16.71 -3.41 -7.61
C THR A 133 15.70 -2.98 -8.65
N ARG A 134 16.09 -1.99 -9.43
CA ARG A 134 15.34 -1.44 -10.55
C ARG A 134 16.27 -1.31 -11.75
N PHE A 135 15.84 -1.75 -12.91
CA PHE A 135 16.62 -1.69 -14.15
C PHE A 135 15.72 -1.48 -15.37
N ALA A 136 16.32 -0.87 -16.39
CA ALA A 136 15.65 -0.70 -17.68
C ALA A 136 15.80 -1.97 -18.52
N TRP A 137 14.72 -2.48 -19.10
CA TRP A 137 14.70 -3.61 -19.99
C TRP A 137 13.71 -3.39 -21.14
N SER A 138 14.23 -3.32 -22.37
CA SER A 138 13.44 -3.17 -23.59
C SER A 138 12.40 -2.02 -23.55
N GLY A 139 12.80 -0.89 -22.95
CA GLY A 139 11.95 0.29 -22.79
C GLY A 139 10.88 0.17 -21.68
N PHE A 140 11.00 -0.85 -20.82
CA PHE A 140 10.30 -0.98 -19.56
C PHE A 140 11.24 -0.71 -18.39
N ILE A 141 10.70 -0.35 -17.26
CA ILE A 141 11.38 -0.34 -15.96
C ILE A 141 10.90 -1.58 -15.22
N VAL A 142 11.83 -2.48 -14.91
CA VAL A 142 11.57 -3.68 -14.11
C VAL A 142 12.08 -3.45 -12.70
N ASN A 143 11.30 -3.82 -11.70
CA ASN A 143 11.70 -3.83 -10.30
C ASN A 143 11.53 -5.23 -9.71
N ALA A 144 12.49 -5.62 -8.87
CA ALA A 144 12.44 -6.85 -8.10
C ALA A 144 13.00 -6.59 -6.71
N GLY A 145 12.47 -7.27 -5.71
CA GLY A 145 12.92 -7.07 -4.33
C GLY A 145 12.45 -8.17 -3.40
N VAL A 146 12.98 -8.09 -2.19
CA VAL A 146 12.63 -8.97 -1.08
C VAL A 146 12.30 -8.08 0.12
N LYS A 147 11.17 -8.35 0.76
CA LYS A 147 10.80 -7.79 2.05
C LYS A 147 11.15 -8.81 3.12
N LEU A 148 11.91 -8.39 4.12
CA LEU A 148 12.42 -9.23 5.19
C LEU A 148 11.59 -9.03 6.46
N PRO A 149 11.32 -10.09 7.26
CA PRO A 149 10.51 -10.03 8.48
C PRO A 149 11.31 -9.40 9.64
N THR A 150 11.64 -8.12 9.52
CA THR A 150 12.42 -7.39 10.52
C THR A 150 11.58 -6.60 11.50
N GLY A 151 10.31 -6.38 11.18
CA GLY A 151 9.34 -5.70 12.03
C GLY A 151 8.81 -6.65 13.11
N LYS A 152 8.40 -6.06 14.26
CA LYS A 152 7.72 -6.83 15.30
C LYS A 152 6.36 -7.33 14.81
N ASP A 153 6.09 -8.60 15.04
CA ASP A 153 4.85 -9.27 14.63
C ASP A 153 4.16 -10.04 15.77
N ASP A 154 4.70 -9.92 17.00
CA ASP A 154 4.28 -10.62 18.21
C ASP A 154 3.79 -9.69 19.34
N ILE A 155 3.42 -8.46 19.01
CA ILE A 155 2.93 -7.50 20.01
C ILE A 155 1.54 -7.95 20.50
N VAL A 156 1.44 -8.15 21.80
CA VAL A 156 0.20 -8.53 22.48
C VAL A 156 -0.57 -7.27 22.87
N PHE A 157 -1.83 -7.22 22.51
CA PHE A 157 -2.75 -6.16 22.92
C PHE A 157 -3.67 -6.67 24.01
N ALA A 158 -3.84 -5.88 25.05
CA ALA A 158 -4.88 -6.14 26.04
C ALA A 158 -6.23 -5.76 25.40
N ASP A 159 -6.99 -6.77 24.97
CA ASP A 159 -8.38 -6.58 24.57
C ASP A 159 -9.26 -6.87 25.79
N PRO A 160 -10.06 -5.90 26.31
CA PRO A 160 -10.94 -6.10 27.44
C PRO A 160 -11.96 -7.22 27.26
N ASP A 161 -12.32 -7.51 26.01
CA ASP A 161 -13.25 -8.58 25.65
C ASP A 161 -12.56 -9.95 25.51
N GLY A 162 -11.27 -10.07 25.86
CA GLY A 162 -10.47 -11.28 25.67
C GLY A 162 -10.16 -11.57 24.20
N GLY A 163 -10.28 -10.55 23.35
CA GLY A 163 -10.04 -10.65 21.93
C GLY A 163 -8.57 -10.85 21.59
N LEU A 164 -8.36 -11.36 20.42
CA LEU A 164 -7.04 -11.75 19.93
C LEU A 164 -6.32 -10.55 19.34
N SER A 165 -5.01 -10.46 19.56
CA SER A 165 -4.17 -9.47 18.90
C SER A 165 -4.30 -9.60 17.39
N ARG A 166 -4.80 -8.53 16.77
CA ARG A 166 -5.08 -8.55 15.36
C ARG A 166 -3.78 -8.39 14.58
N ARG A 167 -3.52 -9.32 13.67
CA ARG A 167 -2.29 -9.33 12.87
C ARG A 167 -2.08 -8.04 12.08
N TYR A 168 -3.15 -7.46 11.56
CA TYR A 168 -3.07 -6.21 10.78
C TYR A 168 -2.62 -4.98 11.59
N LEU A 169 -2.60 -5.05 12.92
CA LEU A 169 -2.04 -4.00 13.77
C LEU A 169 -0.54 -4.16 13.98
N GLN A 170 0.03 -5.32 13.69
CA GLN A 170 1.45 -5.56 13.87
C GLN A 170 2.29 -4.70 12.93
N PRO A 171 3.43 -4.15 13.37
CA PRO A 171 4.37 -3.43 12.50
C PRO A 171 5.00 -4.34 11.43
N GLY A 172 5.31 -5.57 11.79
CA GLY A 172 5.86 -6.58 10.89
C GLY A 172 4.84 -7.62 10.44
N THR A 173 5.15 -8.33 9.36
CA THR A 173 4.32 -9.42 8.83
C THR A 173 4.77 -10.79 9.32
N GLY A 174 6.01 -10.92 9.83
CA GLY A 174 6.64 -12.22 10.15
C GLY A 174 6.83 -13.09 8.91
N SER A 175 6.81 -12.51 7.71
CA SER A 175 6.98 -13.23 6.46
C SER A 175 8.07 -12.60 5.59
N THR A 176 8.79 -13.45 4.86
CA THR A 176 9.65 -13.02 3.76
C THR A 176 8.81 -12.98 2.50
N ASP A 177 8.71 -11.79 1.88
CA ASP A 177 7.91 -11.60 0.68
C ASP A 177 8.81 -11.23 -0.50
N VAL A 178 8.46 -11.72 -1.69
CA VAL A 178 9.09 -11.33 -2.95
C VAL A 178 8.22 -10.30 -3.65
N LEU A 179 8.87 -9.26 -4.15
CA LEU A 179 8.25 -8.19 -4.90
C LEU A 179 8.74 -8.23 -6.34
N ALA A 180 7.84 -8.07 -7.28
CA ALA A 180 8.16 -7.89 -8.69
C ALA A 180 7.25 -6.83 -9.30
N GLY A 181 7.77 -6.10 -10.28
CA GLY A 181 6.95 -5.12 -10.99
C GLY A 181 7.54 -4.77 -12.34
N ILE A 182 6.67 -4.28 -13.20
CA ILE A 182 7.02 -3.77 -14.52
C ILE A 182 6.25 -2.48 -14.77
N ARG A 183 6.95 -1.49 -15.31
CA ARG A 183 6.40 -0.19 -15.64
C ARG A 183 6.78 0.21 -17.06
N LYS A 184 5.85 0.85 -17.75
CA LYS A 184 6.08 1.51 -19.01
C LYS A 184 5.72 2.98 -18.87
N ASP A 185 6.66 3.84 -19.18
CA ASP A 185 6.44 5.28 -19.31
C ASP A 185 6.22 5.63 -20.79
N PHE A 186 5.30 6.56 -21.03
CA PHE A 186 4.98 7.12 -22.34
C PHE A 186 5.24 8.62 -22.30
N GLY A 187 5.83 9.13 -23.37
CA GLY A 187 6.32 10.50 -23.46
C GLY A 187 7.82 10.60 -23.15
N SER A 188 8.43 11.72 -23.49
CA SER A 188 9.83 12.03 -23.17
C SER A 188 9.93 12.77 -21.85
N ALA A 189 11.13 12.80 -21.27
CA ALA A 189 11.41 13.56 -20.04
C ALA A 189 11.10 15.06 -20.17
N ASP A 190 11.21 15.61 -21.38
CA ASP A 190 10.94 17.02 -21.68
C ASP A 190 9.48 17.30 -22.05
N SER A 191 8.65 16.25 -22.16
CA SER A 191 7.24 16.42 -22.50
C SER A 191 6.50 17.14 -21.38
N VAL A 192 5.57 18.03 -21.75
CA VAL A 192 4.63 18.66 -20.81
C VAL A 192 3.72 17.60 -20.18
N TRP A 193 3.40 16.55 -20.93
CA TRP A 193 2.64 15.37 -20.49
C TRP A 193 3.50 14.14 -20.49
N SER A 194 3.41 13.36 -19.44
CA SER A 194 3.92 11.99 -19.39
C SER A 194 2.86 11.06 -18.78
N GLU A 195 2.78 9.86 -19.30
CA GLU A 195 1.83 8.83 -18.88
C GLU A 195 2.60 7.59 -18.43
N PHE A 196 2.01 6.78 -17.58
CA PHE A 196 2.58 5.49 -17.23
C PHE A 196 1.52 4.44 -16.99
N VAL A 197 1.94 3.20 -17.18
CA VAL A 197 1.22 1.99 -16.73
C VAL A 197 2.21 1.14 -15.92
N GLN A 198 1.76 0.63 -14.79
CA GLN A 198 2.58 -0.20 -13.90
C GLN A 198 1.78 -1.37 -13.39
N LEU A 199 2.38 -2.56 -13.40
CA LEU A 199 1.91 -3.77 -12.74
C LEU A 199 2.91 -4.15 -11.66
N GLN A 200 2.41 -4.48 -10.47
CA GLN A 200 3.22 -4.96 -9.34
C GLN A 200 2.59 -6.20 -8.73
N ALA A 201 3.43 -7.09 -8.24
CA ALA A 201 3.05 -8.26 -7.46
C ALA A 201 3.92 -8.36 -6.21
N GLU A 202 3.33 -8.81 -5.11
CA GLU A 202 4.03 -9.16 -3.89
C GLU A 202 3.42 -10.43 -3.34
N GLY A 203 4.26 -11.39 -2.94
CA GLY A 203 3.79 -12.66 -2.39
C GLY A 203 4.76 -13.22 -1.38
N SER A 204 4.23 -13.85 -0.34
CA SER A 204 5.01 -14.48 0.72
C SER A 204 5.59 -15.80 0.24
N VAL A 205 6.91 -15.96 0.40
CA VAL A 205 7.66 -17.18 0.06
C VAL A 205 8.05 -17.98 1.29
N ALA A 206 8.22 -17.33 2.44
CA ALA A 206 8.51 -17.95 3.72
C ALA A 206 7.83 -17.18 4.85
N SER A 207 7.53 -17.86 5.97
CA SER A 207 6.98 -17.26 7.16
C SER A 207 7.48 -18.04 8.37
N ASP A 208 7.90 -17.32 9.39
CA ASP A 208 8.38 -17.90 10.65
C ASP A 208 7.26 -18.49 11.50
N VAL A 209 6.05 -18.14 11.16
CA VAL A 209 4.82 -18.53 11.85
C VAL A 209 3.84 -19.13 10.85
N ASN A 210 2.86 -19.88 11.32
CA ASN A 210 1.84 -20.50 10.48
C ASN A 210 0.91 -19.48 9.76
N PHE A 211 1.41 -18.28 9.48
CA PHE A 211 0.68 -17.22 8.79
C PHE A 211 1.42 -16.85 7.51
N ARG A 212 0.67 -16.73 6.41
CA ARG A 212 1.18 -16.20 5.15
C ARG A 212 0.26 -15.10 4.65
N PRO A 213 0.77 -13.87 4.48
CA PRO A 213 0.04 -12.81 3.81
C PRO A 213 -0.41 -13.25 2.41
N GLY A 214 -1.62 -12.91 2.05
CA GLY A 214 -2.13 -13.14 0.71
C GLY A 214 -1.33 -12.37 -0.33
N THR A 215 -1.10 -12.98 -1.48
CA THR A 215 -0.46 -12.32 -2.62
C THR A 215 -1.23 -11.05 -2.98
N THR A 216 -0.52 -9.97 -3.27
CA THR A 216 -1.09 -8.73 -3.78
C THR A 216 -0.71 -8.51 -5.23
N LEU A 217 -1.68 -8.06 -6.04
CA LEU A 217 -1.48 -7.57 -7.40
C LEU A 217 -1.99 -6.15 -7.48
N ALA A 218 -1.17 -5.24 -8.00
CA ALA A 218 -1.54 -3.85 -8.19
C ALA A 218 -1.32 -3.43 -9.63
N LEU A 219 -2.36 -2.88 -10.26
CA LEU A 219 -2.29 -2.20 -11.54
C LEU A 219 -2.48 -0.71 -11.29
N SER A 220 -1.57 0.11 -11.80
CA SER A 220 -1.66 1.56 -11.71
C SER A 220 -1.50 2.18 -13.09
N VAL A 221 -2.29 3.21 -13.35
CA VAL A 221 -2.19 4.03 -14.55
C VAL A 221 -2.21 5.49 -14.11
N GLY A 222 -1.38 6.31 -14.71
CA GLY A 222 -1.33 7.71 -14.32
C GLY A 222 -0.82 8.63 -15.40
N VAL A 223 -1.09 9.90 -15.18
CA VAL A 223 -0.65 11.00 -16.02
C VAL A 223 -0.03 12.08 -15.14
N ARG A 224 1.04 12.68 -15.63
CA ARG A 224 1.72 13.81 -15.04
C ARG A 224 1.72 14.97 -16.03
N TYR A 225 1.47 16.15 -15.54
CA TYR A 225 1.47 17.40 -16.29
C TYR A 225 2.41 18.42 -15.66
N LYS A 226 3.38 18.91 -16.41
CA LYS A 226 4.28 19.99 -15.98
C LYS A 226 3.54 21.31 -16.05
N LEU A 227 3.26 21.90 -14.89
CA LEU A 227 2.66 23.23 -14.78
C LEU A 227 3.71 24.33 -15.02
N THR A 228 4.91 24.10 -14.49
CA THR A 228 6.12 24.92 -14.68
C THR A 228 7.34 24.03 -14.71
N ASP A 229 8.54 24.58 -14.90
CA ASP A 229 9.79 23.81 -14.82
C ASP A 229 10.06 23.22 -13.43
N SER A 230 9.42 23.76 -12.39
CA SER A 230 9.59 23.32 -11.01
C SER A 230 8.35 22.64 -10.43
N LEU A 231 7.18 22.81 -11.01
CA LEU A 231 5.91 22.29 -10.47
C LEU A 231 5.23 21.37 -11.47
N ALA A 232 4.86 20.20 -11.01
CA ALA A 232 4.04 19.27 -11.79
C ALA A 232 2.84 18.78 -10.96
N ALA A 233 1.72 18.58 -11.66
CA ALA A 233 0.53 17.92 -11.14
C ALA A 233 0.45 16.50 -11.69
N SER A 234 -0.19 15.61 -10.95
CA SER A 234 -0.38 14.21 -11.35
C SER A 234 -1.75 13.70 -10.96
N LEU A 235 -2.25 12.75 -11.75
CA LEU A 235 -3.47 12.00 -11.50
C LEU A 235 -3.19 10.52 -11.74
N GLN A 236 -3.63 9.64 -10.83
CA GLN A 236 -3.43 8.20 -10.91
C GLN A 236 -4.72 7.46 -10.55
N GLY A 237 -5.06 6.44 -11.34
CA GLY A 237 -5.98 5.39 -10.96
C GLY A 237 -5.22 4.13 -10.59
N SER A 238 -5.67 3.41 -9.58
CA SER A 238 -5.07 2.14 -9.18
C SER A 238 -6.12 1.10 -8.84
N LEU A 239 -5.80 -0.15 -9.16
CA LEU A 239 -6.56 -1.35 -8.83
C LEU A 239 -5.64 -2.25 -8.03
N LEU A 240 -5.98 -2.52 -6.77
CA LEU A 240 -5.25 -3.43 -5.89
C LEU A 240 -6.13 -4.64 -5.60
N ARG A 241 -5.65 -5.82 -5.96
CA ARG A 241 -6.22 -7.10 -5.54
C ARG A 241 -5.32 -7.74 -4.51
N GLN A 242 -5.86 -8.05 -3.34
CA GLN A 242 -5.24 -8.89 -2.34
C GLN A 242 -5.97 -10.22 -2.31
N PHE A 243 -5.23 -11.31 -2.45
CA PHE A 243 -5.76 -12.66 -2.23
C PHE A 243 -5.88 -12.90 -0.72
N ARG A 244 -6.63 -13.92 -0.33
CA ARG A 244 -6.80 -14.26 1.08
C ARG A 244 -5.47 -14.67 1.71
N ASP A 245 -5.28 -14.23 2.95
CA ASP A 245 -4.19 -14.71 3.79
C ASP A 245 -4.37 -16.19 4.08
N LYS A 246 -3.30 -16.88 4.43
CA LYS A 246 -3.34 -18.28 4.86
C LYS A 246 -2.99 -18.35 6.32
N ASN A 247 -3.81 -19.08 7.07
CA ASN A 247 -3.71 -19.27 8.51
C ASN A 247 -3.73 -17.97 9.32
N THR A 248 -4.83 -17.75 10.01
CA THR A 248 -4.93 -16.67 11.00
C THR A 248 -4.23 -17.11 12.27
N MET A 249 -3.16 -16.42 12.65
CA MET A 249 -2.59 -16.61 13.97
C MET A 249 -3.45 -15.88 15.00
N ARG A 250 -3.82 -16.61 16.03
CA ARG A 250 -4.52 -16.11 17.19
C ARG A 250 -3.57 -16.15 18.39
N LEU A 251 -3.64 -15.14 19.27
CA LEU A 251 -2.98 -15.20 20.55
C LEU A 251 -3.89 -15.90 21.56
N ASP A 252 -3.36 -16.89 22.24
CA ASP A 252 -4.04 -17.49 23.38
C ASP A 252 -4.12 -16.44 24.50
N PRO A 253 -5.31 -16.04 24.95
CA PRO A 253 -5.48 -15.02 25.98
C PRO A 253 -4.90 -15.44 27.34
N THR A 254 -4.75 -16.74 27.56
CA THR A 254 -4.24 -17.28 28.84
C THR A 254 -2.72 -17.34 28.87
N THR A 255 -2.10 -17.80 27.78
CA THR A 255 -0.65 -18.01 27.70
C THR A 255 0.09 -16.85 27.06
N GLN A 256 -0.64 -15.92 26.42
CA GLN A 256 -0.11 -14.81 25.62
C GLN A 256 0.86 -15.29 24.51
N ARG A 257 0.77 -16.55 24.11
CA ARG A 257 1.55 -17.13 23.04
C ARG A 257 0.70 -17.17 21.76
N GLN A 258 1.39 -17.02 20.66
CA GLN A 258 0.76 -17.24 19.36
C GLN A 258 0.40 -18.73 19.26
N VAL A 259 -0.88 -19.03 19.18
CA VAL A 259 -1.35 -20.38 18.91
C VAL A 259 -1.92 -20.44 17.51
N ALA A 260 -1.56 -21.48 16.79
CA ALA A 260 -2.22 -21.79 15.53
C ALA A 260 -3.73 -21.96 15.82
N ALA A 261 -4.57 -21.37 14.97
CA ALA A 261 -5.99 -21.63 15.05
C ALA A 261 -6.23 -23.15 15.05
N PRO A 262 -7.08 -23.68 15.95
CA PRO A 262 -7.19 -25.12 16.11
C PRO A 262 -7.51 -25.78 14.78
N ALA A 263 -6.68 -26.76 14.41
CA ALA A 263 -6.91 -27.76 13.35
C ALA A 263 -7.06 -27.28 11.91
N LYS A 264 -6.62 -26.05 11.55
CA LYS A 264 -6.58 -25.68 10.14
C LYS A 264 -5.20 -25.96 9.55
N SER A 265 -5.18 -26.53 8.36
CA SER A 265 -3.98 -26.77 7.58
C SER A 265 -3.27 -25.45 7.25
N VAL A 266 -1.93 -25.47 7.10
CA VAL A 266 -1.16 -24.33 6.58
C VAL A 266 -1.62 -23.82 5.21
N TYR A 267 -2.53 -24.51 4.57
CA TYR A 267 -3.11 -24.16 3.27
C TYR A 267 -4.50 -23.55 3.36
N ASP A 268 -5.10 -23.50 4.57
CA ASP A 268 -6.44 -22.95 4.72
C ASP A 268 -6.44 -21.45 4.56
N GLU A 269 -7.32 -20.96 3.70
CA GLU A 269 -7.49 -19.52 3.47
C GLU A 269 -8.18 -18.87 4.69
N ASP A 270 -7.69 -17.68 5.07
CA ASP A 270 -8.36 -16.84 6.03
C ASP A 270 -9.57 -16.17 5.38
N LEU A 271 -10.76 -16.62 5.76
CA LEU A 271 -12.04 -16.13 5.24
C LEU A 271 -12.32 -14.67 5.62
N GLU A 272 -11.54 -14.10 6.53
CA GLU A 272 -11.66 -12.72 6.99
C GLU A 272 -10.73 -11.76 6.25
N SER A 273 -9.93 -12.24 5.31
CA SER A 273 -8.94 -11.45 4.59
C SER A 273 -9.17 -11.43 3.08
N GLY A 274 -8.42 -10.57 2.41
CA GLY A 274 -8.46 -10.41 0.97
C GLY A 274 -9.53 -9.43 0.48
N GLY A 275 -9.31 -8.93 -0.73
CA GLY A 275 -10.24 -7.96 -1.31
C GLY A 275 -9.74 -7.32 -2.60
N LEU A 276 -10.55 -6.43 -3.10
CA LEU A 276 -10.29 -5.60 -4.27
C LEU A 276 -10.50 -4.13 -3.88
N THR A 277 -9.51 -3.28 -4.14
CA THR A 277 -9.60 -1.84 -3.91
C THR A 277 -9.28 -1.09 -5.19
N THR A 278 -10.16 -0.18 -5.57
CA THR A 278 -9.91 0.79 -6.63
C THR A 278 -9.74 2.16 -6.00
N SER A 279 -8.70 2.88 -6.35
CA SER A 279 -8.41 4.20 -5.80
C SER A 279 -8.11 5.21 -6.89
N LEU A 280 -8.44 6.47 -6.61
CA LEU A 280 -8.01 7.61 -7.40
C LEU A 280 -7.09 8.47 -6.54
N ALA A 281 -5.95 8.87 -7.10
CA ALA A 281 -5.00 9.73 -6.42
C ALA A 281 -4.68 10.96 -7.27
N ALA A 282 -4.54 12.11 -6.60
CA ALA A 282 -4.06 13.35 -7.20
C ALA A 282 -2.88 13.87 -6.38
N GLY A 283 -1.94 14.55 -7.03
CA GLY A 283 -0.77 15.05 -6.34
C GLY A 283 -0.06 16.18 -7.04
N LEU A 284 0.83 16.79 -6.29
CA LEU A 284 1.73 17.84 -6.73
C LEU A 284 3.16 17.42 -6.39
N SER A 285 4.08 17.70 -7.28
CA SER A 285 5.52 17.61 -7.03
C SER A 285 6.19 18.94 -7.32
N TYR A 286 7.09 19.35 -6.44
CA TYR A 286 7.78 20.62 -6.52
C TYR A 286 9.31 20.42 -6.42
N LYS A 287 10.02 20.89 -7.41
CA LYS A 287 11.48 20.89 -7.47
C LYS A 287 12.02 22.11 -6.72
N ILE A 288 12.50 21.91 -5.50
CA ILE A 288 13.04 22.95 -4.63
C ILE A 288 14.41 23.43 -5.15
N SER A 289 15.23 22.47 -5.61
CA SER A 289 16.54 22.70 -6.20
C SER A 289 16.87 21.60 -7.22
N ALA A 290 18.03 21.68 -7.85
CA ALA A 290 18.48 20.61 -8.75
C ALA A 290 18.63 19.25 -8.03
N ALA A 291 18.91 19.26 -6.72
CA ALA A 291 19.14 18.06 -5.93
C ALA A 291 17.97 17.70 -4.99
N THR A 292 16.94 18.53 -4.86
CA THR A 292 15.90 18.34 -3.85
C THR A 292 14.52 18.57 -4.44
N SER A 293 13.60 17.64 -4.22
CA SER A 293 12.19 17.79 -4.57
C SER A 293 11.29 17.40 -3.41
N ALA A 294 10.12 18.00 -3.33
CA ALA A 294 9.05 17.64 -2.41
C ALA A 294 7.81 17.21 -3.19
N TYR A 295 6.97 16.39 -2.57
CA TYR A 295 5.71 15.98 -3.18
C TYR A 295 4.62 15.81 -2.12
N LEU A 296 3.38 16.02 -2.56
CA LEU A 296 2.18 15.80 -1.77
C LEU A 296 1.16 15.06 -2.63
N PHE A 297 0.59 13.98 -2.10
CA PHE A 297 -0.47 13.23 -2.76
C PHE A 297 -1.63 13.01 -1.82
N TYR A 298 -2.80 13.00 -2.39
CA TYR A 298 -4.03 12.54 -1.77
C TYR A 298 -4.59 11.39 -2.59
N SER A 299 -4.92 10.29 -1.93
CA SER A 299 -5.56 9.13 -2.56
C SER A 299 -6.85 8.79 -1.84
N GLN A 300 -7.91 8.60 -2.63
CA GLN A 300 -9.24 8.22 -2.19
C GLN A 300 -9.57 6.83 -2.73
N PRO A 301 -9.77 5.81 -1.88
CA PRO A 301 -10.42 4.58 -2.28
C PRO A 301 -11.86 4.89 -2.74
N ILE A 302 -12.20 4.47 -3.96
CA ILE A 302 -13.53 4.70 -4.57
C ILE A 302 -14.39 3.46 -4.39
N VAL A 303 -13.78 2.29 -4.64
CA VAL A 303 -14.44 0.99 -4.53
C VAL A 303 -13.54 0.08 -3.72
N THR A 304 -14.14 -0.57 -2.74
CA THR A 304 -13.46 -1.54 -1.92
C THR A 304 -14.37 -2.73 -1.71
N ARG A 305 -13.92 -3.92 -2.12
CA ARG A 305 -14.66 -5.18 -1.95
C ARG A 305 -13.84 -6.10 -1.08
N SER A 306 -14.38 -6.48 0.07
CA SER A 306 -13.82 -7.54 0.90
C SER A 306 -14.36 -8.90 0.46
N TYR A 307 -13.52 -9.94 0.57
CA TYR A 307 -13.92 -11.33 0.35
C TYR A 307 -14.32 -12.04 1.65
N VAL A 308 -14.62 -11.30 2.71
CA VAL A 308 -15.12 -11.84 3.97
C VAL A 308 -16.45 -12.56 3.73
N GLU A 309 -16.57 -13.78 4.20
CA GLU A 309 -17.85 -14.53 4.12
C GLU A 309 -18.94 -13.85 4.96
N LYS A 310 -20.15 -13.76 4.41
CA LYS A 310 -21.28 -13.12 5.09
C LYS A 310 -21.63 -13.75 6.44
N SER A 311 -21.34 -15.04 6.63
CA SER A 311 -21.54 -15.74 7.90
C SER A 311 -20.62 -15.27 9.02
N LEU A 312 -19.48 -14.66 8.68
CA LEU A 312 -18.49 -14.14 9.63
C LEU A 312 -18.60 -12.64 9.86
N THR A 313 -19.38 -11.92 9.06
CA THR A 313 -19.51 -10.44 9.15
C THR A 313 -20.10 -9.94 10.47
N SER A 314 -20.72 -10.82 11.26
CA SER A 314 -21.20 -10.48 12.61
C SER A 314 -20.07 -10.42 13.65
N LEU A 315 -18.91 -11.01 13.37
CA LEU A 315 -17.82 -11.17 14.34
C LEU A 315 -16.61 -10.30 14.00
N VAL A 316 -16.36 -10.04 12.71
CA VAL A 316 -15.18 -9.30 12.25
C VAL A 316 -15.54 -8.40 11.09
N ASN A 317 -15.37 -7.10 11.26
CA ASN A 317 -15.46 -6.16 10.17
C ASN A 317 -14.07 -5.67 9.77
N PRO A 318 -13.73 -5.79 8.49
CA PRO A 318 -12.49 -5.22 7.98
C PRO A 318 -12.57 -3.69 8.00
N VAL A 319 -11.63 -3.04 8.68
CA VAL A 319 -11.48 -1.59 8.68
C VAL A 319 -10.85 -1.15 7.36
N HIS A 320 -11.44 -0.16 6.69
CA HIS A 320 -10.99 0.29 5.37
C HIS A 320 -10.27 1.61 5.44
N ALA A 321 -9.28 1.78 4.57
CA ALA A 321 -8.76 3.10 4.28
C ALA A 321 -9.87 3.96 3.63
N THR A 322 -10.13 5.11 4.22
CA THR A 322 -11.09 6.09 3.72
C THR A 322 -10.39 7.24 3.00
N ALA A 323 -9.19 7.57 3.43
CA ALA A 323 -8.33 8.57 2.81
C ALA A 323 -6.86 8.28 3.10
N ILE A 324 -5.98 8.70 2.19
CA ILE A 324 -4.54 8.58 2.34
C ILE A 324 -3.90 9.89 1.90
N TRP A 325 -3.11 10.46 2.79
CA TRP A 325 -2.23 11.58 2.50
C TRP A 325 -0.79 11.11 2.49
N SER A 326 -0.04 11.50 1.48
CA SER A 326 1.39 11.19 1.36
C SER A 326 2.16 12.47 1.14
N LEU A 327 3.11 12.73 2.03
CA LEU A 327 4.06 13.85 1.91
C LEU A 327 5.46 13.27 1.86
N GLY A 328 6.29 13.76 0.95
CA GLY A 328 7.67 13.29 0.89
C GLY A 328 8.66 14.33 0.41
N LEU A 329 9.92 14.05 0.74
CA LEU A 329 11.08 14.82 0.36
C LEU A 329 12.13 13.86 -0.21
N THR A 330 12.61 14.17 -1.41
CA THR A 330 13.69 13.41 -2.07
C THR A 330 14.89 14.30 -2.25
N ARG A 331 16.09 13.77 -1.95
CA ARG A 331 17.36 14.48 -2.14
C ARG A 331 18.42 13.58 -2.73
N THR A 332 19.15 14.09 -3.72
CA THR A 332 20.36 13.47 -4.28
C THR A 332 21.61 14.04 -3.60
N PHE A 333 22.64 13.20 -3.47
CA PHE A 333 23.93 13.53 -2.88
C PHE A 333 25.06 13.18 -3.83
#